data_edbf5250cfadce33a34024a0dbd67520
#
_entry.id   edbf5250cfadce33a34024a0dbd67520
#
_cell.length_a   1.000
_cell.length_b   1.000
_cell.length_c   1.000
_cell.angle_alpha   90.00
_cell.angle_beta   90.00
_cell.angle_gamma   90.00
#
_symmetry.space_group_name_H-M   'P 1'
#
loop_
_entity.id
_entity.type
_entity.pdbx_description
1 polymer ?
#
loop_
_entity_poly.entity_id
_entity_poly.type
_entity_poly.pdbx_seq_one_letter_code
_entity_poly.pdbx_strand_id
1 'polypeptide(L)'
;MIKAEGLCVQKGIAIGKILIFQKTKPRIVPDKVTDLEDQWNAFLDAKAEAVRELTQMREKAEDKVSKEQAMIFSVHRMLLEDPDFEAAVREEIKQRHHNASYAVYRAGEDLASIFAGMKDNPYLNERAVDFRDVANRVIRILQHLDDEIKLPEEPVILFTDDLTPQEVIGLDPSRVLAFVTTNGSLNSHTAILTRSLGITALVDTKVRALPEYNGLLAVVDAVGGCFYIDPDKDLLSGMMREQKAFLASQKDLEQMIGVSTKTLSGKRIGLCANISSVVDAKRALRNDAEGIGLFRSEFLYLNRQNYPPEEEQFAAYKAVAQIMAPKKVIIRTLDIGADKQNAYFQTEKEENPALGSRAIRFCMKKPEVFKTQLRAIYRASAFGTIGILFPMIVSVSEVEWIFSVIEEVKAELKQKKIKTGSPKIGLMIETPAAALISDRLAEMVDFFSIGTNDLTQYTLAADRMNASLTSLQDPHHAAILKLIEMTVQNAHAKNIPVAICGEIAADSELTAYFIQIGVDELSVPASQILFLRKWIRSLE
;
A
#
# COMPACT_ATOMS: atom_id res chain seq x y z
N MET A 1 -1.23 -28.95 23.33
CA MET A 1 -0.65 -27.75 22.70
C MET A 1 -0.31 -28.00 21.24
N ILE A 2 -0.79 -27.14 20.33
CA ILE A 2 -0.43 -27.13 18.90
C ILE A 2 0.28 -25.81 18.64
N LYS A 3 1.44 -25.85 17.95
CA LYS A 3 2.14 -24.66 17.45
C LYS A 3 2.04 -24.63 15.93
N ALA A 4 1.66 -23.48 15.38
CA ALA A 4 1.69 -23.19 13.95
C ALA A 4 2.52 -21.95 13.67
N GLU A 5 3.15 -21.90 12.52
CA GLU A 5 3.82 -20.69 12.01
C GLU A 5 3.01 -20.08 10.88
N GLY A 6 2.98 -18.77 10.82
CA GLY A 6 2.20 -18.03 9.82
C GLY A 6 2.85 -16.72 9.44
N LEU A 7 2.30 -16.09 8.41
CA LEU A 7 2.76 -14.80 7.91
C LEU A 7 2.09 -13.67 8.70
N CYS A 8 2.88 -12.77 9.28
CA CYS A 8 2.38 -11.61 10.02
C CYS A 8 1.80 -10.55 9.08
N VAL A 9 0.48 -10.34 9.14
CA VAL A 9 -0.19 -9.24 8.44
C VAL A 9 -0.16 -7.96 9.27
N GLN A 10 -0.51 -8.07 10.56
CA GLN A 10 -0.52 -6.95 11.51
C GLN A 10 0.07 -7.39 12.84
N LYS A 11 1.13 -6.72 13.28
CA LYS A 11 1.84 -7.03 14.52
C LYS A 11 0.93 -6.87 15.75
N GLY A 12 1.10 -7.77 16.70
CA GLY A 12 0.42 -7.77 17.99
C GLY A 12 0.59 -9.10 18.69
N ILE A 13 0.28 -9.15 19.98
CA ILE A 13 0.19 -10.39 20.76
C ILE A 13 -1.20 -10.45 21.36
N ALA A 14 -2.00 -11.43 20.96
CA ALA A 14 -3.36 -11.63 21.45
C ALA A 14 -3.49 -12.95 22.19
N ILE A 15 -4.18 -12.92 23.31
CA ILE A 15 -4.46 -14.10 24.17
C ILE A 15 -5.96 -14.13 24.42
N GLY A 16 -6.62 -15.20 24.05
CA GLY A 16 -8.07 -15.33 24.21
C GLY A 16 -8.60 -16.68 23.75
N LYS A 17 -9.93 -16.85 23.84
CA LYS A 17 -10.60 -18.04 23.34
C LYS A 17 -10.75 -18.00 21.83
N ILE A 18 -10.63 -19.16 21.20
CA ILE A 18 -10.86 -19.32 19.76
C ILE A 18 -12.37 -19.31 19.48
N LEU A 19 -12.76 -18.53 18.48
CA LEU A 19 -14.02 -18.68 17.78
C LEU A 19 -13.72 -19.28 16.40
N ILE A 20 -14.19 -20.50 16.16
CA ILE A 20 -14.08 -21.12 14.85
C ILE A 20 -15.21 -20.58 13.96
N PHE A 21 -14.83 -20.01 12.83
CA PHE A 21 -15.75 -19.64 11.78
C PHE A 21 -15.53 -20.54 10.55
N GLN A 22 -16.56 -21.32 10.23
CA GLN A 22 -16.56 -22.19 9.04
C GLN A 22 -17.64 -21.73 8.09
N LYS A 23 -17.24 -21.42 6.86
CA LYS A 23 -18.18 -21.09 5.78
C LYS A 23 -18.94 -22.32 5.36
N THR A 24 -20.25 -22.18 5.23
CA THR A 24 -21.06 -23.22 4.61
C THR A 24 -20.68 -23.35 3.14
N LYS A 25 -20.25 -24.55 2.74
CA LYS A 25 -19.87 -24.79 1.34
C LYS A 25 -21.12 -24.82 0.47
N PRO A 26 -21.21 -24.02 -0.59
CA PRO A 26 -22.31 -24.09 -1.53
C PRO A 26 -22.38 -25.48 -2.18
N ARG A 27 -23.58 -25.97 -2.38
CA ARG A 27 -23.82 -27.20 -3.16
C ARG A 27 -23.80 -26.84 -4.65
N ILE A 28 -22.76 -27.23 -5.35
CA ILE A 28 -22.57 -26.96 -6.78
C ILE A 28 -22.70 -28.27 -7.53
N VAL A 29 -23.91 -28.53 -8.06
CA VAL A 29 -24.26 -29.77 -8.79
C VAL A 29 -24.94 -29.39 -10.11
N PRO A 30 -24.60 -30.03 -11.24
CA PRO A 30 -25.20 -29.76 -12.54
C PRO A 30 -26.61 -30.37 -12.66
N ASP A 31 -27.51 -30.00 -11.74
CA ASP A 31 -28.86 -30.48 -11.81
C ASP A 31 -29.60 -29.92 -13.02
N LYS A 32 -30.23 -30.81 -13.80
CA LYS A 32 -31.06 -30.41 -14.92
C LYS A 32 -32.40 -29.90 -14.44
N VAL A 33 -32.81 -28.77 -15.00
CA VAL A 33 -34.07 -28.11 -14.62
C VAL A 33 -35.00 -27.98 -15.83
N THR A 34 -36.27 -27.95 -15.58
CA THR A 34 -37.33 -27.80 -16.61
C THR A 34 -37.88 -26.39 -16.64
N ASP A 35 -37.90 -25.69 -15.51
CA ASP A 35 -38.35 -24.31 -15.43
C ASP A 35 -37.15 -23.34 -15.58
N LEU A 36 -36.86 -22.98 -16.81
CA LEU A 36 -35.71 -22.15 -17.16
C LEU A 36 -35.95 -20.67 -16.82
N GLU A 37 -37.21 -20.21 -16.85
CA GLU A 37 -37.54 -18.82 -16.53
C GLU A 37 -37.42 -18.58 -15.02
N ASP A 38 -37.86 -19.51 -14.16
CA ASP A 38 -37.67 -19.39 -12.73
C ASP A 38 -36.18 -19.35 -12.34
N GLN A 39 -35.35 -20.19 -12.95
CA GLN A 39 -33.92 -20.18 -12.72
C GLN A 39 -33.27 -18.85 -13.16
N TRP A 40 -33.71 -18.34 -14.30
CA TRP A 40 -33.22 -17.06 -14.80
C TRP A 40 -33.63 -15.89 -13.90
N ASN A 41 -34.89 -15.86 -13.46
CA ASN A 41 -35.37 -14.82 -12.55
C ASN A 41 -34.70 -14.93 -11.18
N ALA A 42 -34.50 -16.13 -10.64
CA ALA A 42 -33.72 -16.32 -9.41
C ALA A 42 -32.29 -15.79 -9.52
N PHE A 43 -31.63 -16.01 -10.66
CA PHE A 43 -30.31 -15.42 -10.91
C PHE A 43 -30.36 -13.87 -10.94
N LEU A 44 -31.33 -13.28 -11.62
CA LEU A 44 -31.46 -11.82 -11.70
C LEU A 44 -31.70 -11.19 -10.32
N ASP A 45 -32.55 -11.81 -9.50
CA ASP A 45 -32.84 -11.35 -8.14
C ASP A 45 -31.59 -11.46 -7.25
N ALA A 46 -30.88 -12.59 -7.32
CA ALA A 46 -29.64 -12.79 -6.57
C ALA A 46 -28.51 -11.83 -7.03
N LYS A 47 -28.40 -11.56 -8.34
CA LYS A 47 -27.49 -10.56 -8.90
C LYS A 47 -27.82 -9.17 -8.36
N ALA A 48 -29.09 -8.77 -8.36
CA ALA A 48 -29.51 -7.47 -7.87
C ALA A 48 -29.22 -7.30 -6.37
N GLU A 49 -29.41 -8.37 -5.57
CA GLU A 49 -29.05 -8.37 -4.15
C GLU A 49 -27.54 -8.23 -3.96
N ALA A 50 -26.74 -9.01 -4.69
CA ALA A 50 -25.28 -8.92 -4.65
C ALA A 50 -24.76 -7.50 -4.98
N VAL A 51 -25.37 -6.83 -5.96
CA VAL A 51 -25.05 -5.43 -6.31
C VAL A 51 -25.39 -4.47 -5.18
N ARG A 52 -26.55 -4.66 -4.51
CA ARG A 52 -26.93 -3.85 -3.32
C ARG A 52 -25.94 -4.04 -2.17
N GLU A 53 -25.60 -5.29 -1.84
CA GLU A 53 -24.61 -5.60 -0.81
C GLU A 53 -23.26 -4.93 -1.10
N LEU A 54 -22.73 -5.08 -2.32
CA LEU A 54 -21.45 -4.48 -2.71
C LEU A 54 -21.47 -2.95 -2.62
N THR A 55 -22.59 -2.32 -2.95
CA THR A 55 -22.76 -0.86 -2.82
C THR A 55 -22.70 -0.43 -1.35
N GLN A 56 -23.45 -1.11 -0.47
CA GLN A 56 -23.43 -0.82 0.97
C GLN A 56 -22.05 -1.08 1.60
N MET A 57 -21.34 -2.13 1.15
CA MET A 57 -20.00 -2.44 1.62
C MET A 57 -18.99 -1.39 1.20
N ARG A 58 -19.10 -0.90 -0.03
CA ARG A 58 -18.26 0.21 -0.48
C ARG A 58 -18.43 1.44 0.42
N GLU A 59 -19.67 1.83 0.74
CA GLU A 59 -19.96 2.96 1.63
C GLU A 59 -19.36 2.75 3.02
N LYS A 60 -19.59 1.57 3.63
CA LYS A 60 -19.00 1.21 4.93
C LYS A 60 -17.46 1.18 4.90
N ALA A 61 -16.87 0.73 3.79
CA ALA A 61 -15.43 0.68 3.64
C ALA A 61 -14.83 2.08 3.47
N GLU A 62 -15.47 2.99 2.73
CA GLU A 62 -15.03 4.38 2.59
C GLU A 62 -14.93 5.11 3.94
N ASP A 63 -15.80 4.78 4.88
CA ASP A 63 -15.79 5.35 6.25
C ASP A 63 -14.70 4.73 7.13
N LYS A 64 -14.50 3.40 7.04
CA LYS A 64 -13.59 2.66 7.94
C LYS A 64 -12.13 2.63 7.47
N VAL A 65 -11.91 2.60 6.16
CA VAL A 65 -10.56 2.45 5.57
C VAL A 65 -10.24 3.57 4.58
N SER A 66 -10.39 3.37 3.28
CA SER A 66 -10.15 4.42 2.29
C SER A 66 -10.98 4.21 1.03
N LYS A 67 -11.15 5.30 0.24
CA LYS A 67 -11.83 5.21 -1.05
C LYS A 67 -11.13 4.25 -2.01
N GLU A 68 -9.79 4.27 -2.01
CA GLU A 68 -8.98 3.40 -2.85
C GLU A 68 -9.15 1.92 -2.46
N GLN A 69 -9.14 1.64 -1.15
CA GLN A 69 -9.34 0.28 -0.65
C GLN A 69 -10.79 -0.19 -0.81
N ALA A 70 -11.75 0.74 -0.77
CA ALA A 70 -13.15 0.46 -1.06
C ALA A 70 -13.44 0.21 -2.56
N MET A 71 -12.50 0.57 -3.46
CA MET A 71 -12.66 0.34 -4.89
C MET A 71 -12.82 -1.14 -5.28
N ILE A 72 -12.31 -2.08 -4.48
CA ILE A 72 -12.50 -3.51 -4.74
C ILE A 72 -13.99 -3.86 -4.86
N PHE A 73 -14.85 -3.27 -4.04
CA PHE A 73 -16.29 -3.50 -4.11
C PHE A 73 -16.91 -2.90 -5.38
N SER A 74 -16.36 -1.79 -5.89
CA SER A 74 -16.76 -1.23 -7.20
C SER A 74 -16.34 -2.13 -8.36
N VAL A 75 -15.14 -2.71 -8.28
CA VAL A 75 -14.66 -3.68 -9.28
C VAL A 75 -15.55 -4.92 -9.28
N HIS A 76 -15.85 -5.51 -8.12
CA HIS A 76 -16.74 -6.66 -8.01
C HIS A 76 -18.14 -6.34 -8.56
N ARG A 77 -18.66 -5.12 -8.30
CA ARG A 77 -19.94 -4.69 -8.89
C ARG A 77 -19.86 -4.61 -10.42
N MET A 78 -18.79 -4.03 -10.97
CA MET A 78 -18.60 -3.98 -12.44
C MET A 78 -18.55 -5.36 -13.06
N LEU A 79 -17.90 -6.34 -12.42
CA LEU A 79 -17.85 -7.73 -12.90
C LEU A 79 -19.22 -8.40 -12.87
N LEU A 80 -20.06 -8.13 -11.85
CA LEU A 80 -21.45 -8.59 -11.79
C LEU A 80 -22.35 -7.97 -12.88
N GLU A 81 -22.09 -6.71 -13.21
CA GLU A 81 -22.83 -5.96 -14.22
C GLU A 81 -22.27 -6.17 -15.64
N ASP A 82 -21.20 -6.98 -15.78
CA ASP A 82 -20.58 -7.29 -17.07
C ASP A 82 -21.55 -8.09 -17.97
N PRO A 83 -21.83 -7.60 -19.20
CA PRO A 83 -22.69 -8.30 -20.16
C PRO A 83 -22.24 -9.71 -20.51
N ASP A 84 -20.90 -9.95 -20.56
CA ASP A 84 -20.34 -11.26 -20.89
C ASP A 84 -20.58 -12.28 -19.79
N PHE A 85 -20.50 -11.87 -18.52
CA PHE A 85 -20.86 -12.71 -17.38
C PHE A 85 -22.35 -13.09 -17.42
N GLU A 86 -23.22 -12.12 -17.66
CA GLU A 86 -24.67 -12.38 -17.76
C GLU A 86 -25.01 -13.29 -18.95
N ALA A 87 -24.38 -13.07 -20.11
CA ALA A 87 -24.56 -13.90 -21.29
C ALA A 87 -24.12 -15.36 -21.06
N ALA A 88 -22.98 -15.57 -20.37
CA ALA A 88 -22.48 -16.89 -20.03
C ALA A 88 -23.44 -17.65 -19.07
N VAL A 89 -23.96 -16.98 -18.04
CA VAL A 89 -24.97 -17.57 -17.13
C VAL A 89 -26.24 -17.92 -17.90
N ARG A 90 -26.68 -17.03 -18.80
CA ARG A 90 -27.88 -17.24 -19.63
C ARG A 90 -27.74 -18.45 -20.54
N GLU A 91 -26.59 -18.64 -21.16
CA GLU A 91 -26.29 -19.81 -21.99
C GLU A 91 -26.40 -21.10 -21.18
N GLU A 92 -25.78 -21.15 -19.99
CA GLU A 92 -25.82 -22.33 -19.11
C GLU A 92 -27.26 -22.69 -18.69
N ILE A 93 -28.10 -21.70 -18.36
CA ILE A 93 -29.49 -21.93 -17.98
C ILE A 93 -30.34 -22.27 -19.19
N LYS A 94 -30.38 -21.41 -20.24
CA LYS A 94 -31.36 -21.52 -21.33
C LYS A 94 -31.03 -22.58 -22.37
N GLN A 95 -29.73 -22.84 -22.63
CA GLN A 95 -29.33 -23.82 -23.64
C GLN A 95 -28.88 -25.14 -23.02
N ARG A 96 -28.19 -25.09 -21.88
CA ARG A 96 -27.70 -26.33 -21.24
C ARG A 96 -28.62 -26.88 -20.14
N HIS A 97 -29.68 -26.14 -19.80
CA HIS A 97 -30.72 -26.52 -18.83
C HIS A 97 -30.16 -26.76 -17.41
N HIS A 98 -29.08 -26.06 -17.02
CA HIS A 98 -28.53 -26.18 -15.67
C HIS A 98 -29.26 -25.24 -14.69
N ASN A 99 -29.27 -25.63 -13.38
CA ASN A 99 -29.75 -24.75 -12.34
C ASN A 99 -28.92 -23.47 -12.19
N ALA A 100 -29.50 -22.41 -11.65
CA ALA A 100 -28.88 -21.11 -11.54
C ALA A 100 -27.53 -21.12 -10.79
N SER A 101 -27.43 -21.89 -9.69
CA SER A 101 -26.18 -21.98 -8.90
C SER A 101 -25.02 -22.58 -9.71
N TYR A 102 -25.28 -23.64 -10.46
CA TYR A 102 -24.27 -24.28 -11.32
C TYR A 102 -23.94 -23.41 -12.52
N ALA A 103 -24.93 -22.74 -13.12
CA ALA A 103 -24.72 -21.82 -14.22
C ALA A 103 -23.81 -20.66 -13.84
N VAL A 104 -24.02 -20.04 -12.68
CA VAL A 104 -23.17 -18.97 -12.14
C VAL A 104 -21.76 -19.47 -11.86
N TYR A 105 -21.63 -20.67 -11.27
CA TYR A 105 -20.33 -21.30 -11.03
C TYR A 105 -19.54 -21.48 -12.34
N ARG A 106 -20.19 -22.07 -13.37
CA ARG A 106 -19.54 -22.31 -14.66
C ARG A 106 -19.11 -21.02 -15.34
N ALA A 107 -19.98 -20.02 -15.39
CA ALA A 107 -19.67 -18.72 -15.96
C ALA A 107 -18.48 -18.06 -15.25
N GLY A 108 -18.45 -18.12 -13.90
CA GLY A 108 -17.35 -17.60 -13.11
C GLY A 108 -16.03 -18.31 -13.36
N GLU A 109 -16.02 -19.67 -13.42
CA GLU A 109 -14.80 -20.43 -13.70
C GLU A 109 -14.31 -20.26 -15.14
N ASP A 110 -15.21 -20.21 -16.12
CA ASP A 110 -14.84 -20.05 -17.52
C ASP A 110 -14.20 -18.67 -17.75
N LEU A 111 -14.77 -17.59 -17.20
CA LEU A 111 -14.16 -16.25 -17.23
C LEU A 111 -12.85 -16.20 -16.44
N ALA A 112 -12.84 -16.75 -15.22
CA ALA A 112 -11.62 -16.80 -14.43
C ALA A 112 -10.48 -17.52 -15.16
N SER A 113 -10.79 -18.62 -15.87
CA SER A 113 -9.81 -19.40 -16.64
C SER A 113 -9.24 -18.62 -17.84
N ILE A 114 -10.05 -17.79 -18.49
CA ILE A 114 -9.58 -16.90 -19.58
C ILE A 114 -8.51 -15.95 -19.04
N PHE A 115 -8.76 -15.32 -17.90
CA PHE A 115 -7.82 -14.38 -17.27
C PHE A 115 -6.58 -15.08 -16.68
N ALA A 116 -6.75 -16.25 -16.07
CA ALA A 116 -5.64 -17.05 -15.56
C ALA A 116 -4.73 -17.61 -16.66
N GLY A 117 -5.25 -17.82 -17.87
CA GLY A 117 -4.49 -18.27 -19.05
C GLY A 117 -3.52 -17.21 -19.61
N MET A 118 -3.69 -15.95 -19.25
CA MET A 118 -2.86 -14.83 -19.69
C MET A 118 -1.61 -14.68 -18.79
N LYS A 119 -0.67 -15.65 -18.87
CA LYS A 119 0.47 -15.85 -17.96
C LYS A 119 1.41 -14.66 -17.78
N ASP A 120 1.39 -13.67 -18.66
CA ASP A 120 2.35 -12.56 -18.66
C ASP A 120 1.88 -11.31 -17.90
N ASN A 121 0.74 -11.37 -17.21
CA ASN A 121 0.20 -10.21 -16.52
C ASN A 121 -0.35 -10.57 -15.11
N PRO A 122 0.39 -10.28 -14.02
CA PRO A 122 -0.06 -10.54 -12.65
C PRO A 122 -1.41 -9.92 -12.28
N TYR A 123 -1.74 -8.76 -12.87
CA TYR A 123 -3.02 -8.08 -12.68
C TYR A 123 -4.23 -8.88 -13.19
N LEU A 124 -4.04 -9.63 -14.29
CA LEU A 124 -5.10 -10.47 -14.84
C LEU A 124 -5.33 -11.74 -13.98
N ASN A 125 -4.28 -12.22 -13.29
CA ASN A 125 -4.44 -13.32 -12.32
C ASN A 125 -5.28 -12.90 -11.10
N GLU A 126 -5.15 -11.65 -10.62
CA GLU A 126 -6.02 -11.11 -9.56
C GLU A 126 -7.48 -11.04 -10.03
N ARG A 127 -7.73 -10.66 -11.29
CA ARG A 127 -9.07 -10.66 -11.89
C ARG A 127 -9.72 -12.05 -11.91
N ALA A 128 -8.94 -13.10 -12.11
CA ALA A 128 -9.46 -14.47 -12.05
C ALA A 128 -10.01 -14.82 -10.65
N VAL A 129 -9.35 -14.33 -9.59
CA VAL A 129 -9.84 -14.47 -8.21
C VAL A 129 -11.12 -13.67 -8.00
N ASP A 130 -11.16 -12.42 -8.48
CA ASP A 130 -12.33 -11.55 -8.37
C ASP A 130 -13.58 -12.17 -9.02
N PHE A 131 -13.46 -12.80 -10.20
CA PHE A 131 -14.59 -13.49 -10.84
C PHE A 131 -15.12 -14.65 -10.00
N ARG A 132 -14.24 -15.43 -9.37
CA ARG A 132 -14.65 -16.51 -8.47
C ARG A 132 -15.36 -15.97 -7.23
N ASP A 133 -14.86 -14.88 -6.67
CA ASP A 133 -15.45 -14.25 -5.48
C ASP A 133 -16.85 -13.71 -5.78
N VAL A 134 -17.00 -13.05 -6.94
CA VAL A 134 -18.27 -12.53 -7.42
C VAL A 134 -19.27 -13.65 -7.70
N ALA A 135 -18.86 -14.73 -8.38
CA ALA A 135 -19.71 -15.89 -8.64
C ALA A 135 -20.14 -16.58 -7.33
N ASN A 136 -19.20 -16.80 -6.41
CA ASN A 136 -19.49 -17.38 -5.10
C ASN A 136 -20.50 -16.56 -4.31
N ARG A 137 -20.42 -15.22 -4.37
CA ARG A 137 -21.42 -14.35 -3.72
C ARG A 137 -22.84 -14.61 -4.25
N VAL A 138 -23.01 -14.60 -5.57
CA VAL A 138 -24.32 -14.85 -6.20
C VAL A 138 -24.83 -16.25 -5.84
N ILE A 139 -23.97 -17.27 -5.86
CA ILE A 139 -24.34 -18.65 -5.49
C ILE A 139 -24.82 -18.72 -4.04
N ARG A 140 -24.17 -18.02 -3.13
CA ARG A 140 -24.55 -17.97 -1.71
C ARG A 140 -25.93 -17.36 -1.51
N ILE A 141 -26.21 -16.26 -2.21
CA ILE A 141 -27.54 -15.62 -2.19
C ILE A 141 -28.60 -16.59 -2.75
N LEU A 142 -28.31 -17.23 -3.91
CA LEU A 142 -29.22 -18.24 -4.50
C LEU A 142 -29.55 -19.39 -3.56
N GLN A 143 -28.59 -19.78 -2.71
CA GLN A 143 -28.77 -20.91 -1.77
C GLN A 143 -29.17 -20.45 -0.35
N HIS A 144 -29.43 -19.16 -0.15
CA HIS A 144 -29.77 -18.55 1.15
C HIS A 144 -28.75 -18.89 2.25
N LEU A 145 -27.45 -18.92 1.88
CA LEU A 145 -26.38 -19.21 2.84
C LEU A 145 -25.97 -17.91 3.54
N ASP A 146 -26.33 -17.81 4.81
CA ASP A 146 -25.93 -16.71 5.67
C ASP A 146 -24.62 -17.08 6.39
N ASP A 147 -23.56 -16.36 6.11
CA ASP A 147 -22.24 -16.50 6.74
C ASP A 147 -21.87 -15.27 7.56
N GLU A 148 -22.82 -14.63 8.19
CA GLU A 148 -22.50 -13.56 9.12
C GLU A 148 -21.67 -14.10 10.30
N ILE A 149 -20.51 -13.49 10.55
CA ILE A 149 -19.66 -13.85 11.68
C ILE A 149 -20.32 -13.32 12.96
N LYS A 150 -20.99 -14.19 13.68
CA LYS A 150 -21.65 -13.86 14.95
C LYS A 150 -20.61 -13.81 16.07
N LEU A 151 -20.12 -12.61 16.35
CA LEU A 151 -19.15 -12.38 17.41
C LEU A 151 -19.87 -12.40 18.78
N PRO A 152 -19.34 -13.12 19.80
CA PRO A 152 -19.84 -13.06 21.18
C PRO A 152 -19.56 -11.70 21.81
N GLU A 153 -20.09 -11.45 23.01
CA GLU A 153 -19.80 -10.25 23.76
C GLU A 153 -18.35 -10.22 24.26
N GLU A 154 -17.80 -11.36 24.68
CA GLU A 154 -16.39 -11.49 25.05
C GLU A 154 -15.50 -11.43 23.80
N PRO A 155 -14.41 -10.63 23.81
CA PRO A 155 -13.48 -10.60 22.70
C PRO A 155 -12.79 -11.95 22.44
N VAL A 156 -12.69 -12.35 21.18
CA VAL A 156 -12.21 -13.67 20.77
C VAL A 156 -11.08 -13.59 19.75
N ILE A 157 -10.37 -14.70 19.59
CA ILE A 157 -9.48 -14.97 18.47
C ILE A 157 -10.30 -15.69 17.39
N LEU A 158 -10.54 -15.02 16.27
CA LEU A 158 -11.25 -15.59 15.14
C LEU A 158 -10.32 -16.51 14.35
N PHE A 159 -10.65 -17.80 14.23
CA PHE A 159 -9.88 -18.76 13.44
C PHE A 159 -10.74 -19.36 12.34
N THR A 160 -10.27 -19.26 11.10
CA THR A 160 -11.01 -19.70 9.90
C THR A 160 -10.05 -20.16 8.81
N ASP A 161 -10.57 -20.82 7.78
CA ASP A 161 -9.74 -21.22 6.64
C ASP A 161 -9.31 -20.03 5.78
N ASP A 162 -10.19 -19.04 5.58
CA ASP A 162 -9.91 -17.80 4.84
C ASP A 162 -10.97 -16.73 5.16
N LEU A 163 -10.60 -15.45 4.97
CA LEU A 163 -11.50 -14.30 5.10
C LEU A 163 -11.53 -13.49 3.81
N THR A 164 -12.74 -13.12 3.41
CA THR A 164 -12.96 -12.18 2.31
C THR A 164 -12.79 -10.73 2.79
N PRO A 165 -12.52 -9.77 1.88
CA PRO A 165 -12.51 -8.35 2.19
C PRO A 165 -13.77 -7.86 2.91
N GLN A 166 -14.93 -8.41 2.53
CA GLN A 166 -16.22 -8.12 3.15
C GLN A 166 -16.27 -8.51 4.61
N GLU A 167 -15.88 -9.74 4.92
CA GLU A 167 -15.90 -10.27 6.27
C GLU A 167 -14.98 -9.45 7.18
N VAL A 168 -13.77 -9.09 6.69
CA VAL A 168 -12.83 -8.26 7.46
C VAL A 168 -13.41 -6.87 7.76
N ILE A 169 -14.06 -6.21 6.80
CA ILE A 169 -14.71 -4.91 7.04
C ILE A 169 -15.89 -5.02 8.00
N GLY A 170 -16.55 -6.17 7.99
CA GLY A 170 -17.64 -6.48 8.91
C GLY A 170 -17.21 -6.70 10.36
N LEU A 171 -15.93 -7.03 10.62
CA LEU A 171 -15.45 -7.26 11.97
C LEU A 171 -15.55 -6.00 12.83
N ASP A 172 -15.86 -6.23 14.09
CA ASP A 172 -15.74 -5.22 15.15
C ASP A 172 -14.39 -5.39 15.86
N PRO A 173 -13.44 -4.42 15.68
CA PRO A 173 -12.11 -4.53 16.29
C PRO A 173 -12.14 -4.58 17.83
N SER A 174 -13.22 -4.16 18.47
CA SER A 174 -13.38 -4.25 19.93
C SER A 174 -13.71 -5.67 20.42
N ARG A 175 -14.22 -6.53 19.53
CA ARG A 175 -14.63 -7.91 19.81
C ARG A 175 -13.70 -8.95 19.21
N VAL A 176 -12.77 -8.56 18.35
CA VAL A 176 -11.78 -9.45 17.72
C VAL A 176 -10.39 -9.08 18.20
N LEU A 177 -9.85 -9.90 19.12
CA LEU A 177 -8.48 -9.74 19.65
C LEU A 177 -7.43 -9.95 18.55
N ALA A 178 -7.64 -10.96 17.72
CA ALA A 178 -6.85 -11.28 16.56
C ALA A 178 -7.64 -12.18 15.62
N PHE A 179 -7.22 -12.27 14.35
CA PHE A 179 -7.66 -13.39 13.53
C PHE A 179 -6.49 -14.20 12.96
N VAL A 180 -6.77 -15.46 12.71
CA VAL A 180 -5.82 -16.42 12.15
C VAL A 180 -6.50 -17.12 10.98
N THR A 181 -5.80 -17.27 9.86
CA THR A 181 -6.30 -18.03 8.72
C THR A 181 -5.39 -19.18 8.33
N THR A 182 -5.99 -20.29 7.88
CA THR A 182 -5.25 -21.45 7.33
C THR A 182 -4.50 -21.06 6.06
N ASN A 183 -5.14 -20.28 5.19
CA ASN A 183 -4.63 -19.79 3.91
C ASN A 183 -4.50 -18.27 3.92
N GLY A 184 -3.92 -17.70 2.87
CA GLY A 184 -3.83 -16.26 2.70
C GLY A 184 -2.45 -15.79 2.22
N SER A 185 -2.34 -14.51 1.90
CA SER A 185 -1.06 -13.88 1.52
C SER A 185 -0.95 -12.47 2.07
N LEU A 186 0.30 -11.98 2.19
CA LEU A 186 0.57 -10.63 2.69
C LEU A 186 0.10 -9.51 1.77
N ASN A 187 -0.08 -9.82 0.49
CA ASN A 187 -0.45 -8.83 -0.54
C ASN A 187 -1.93 -8.89 -0.92
N SER A 188 -2.73 -9.78 -0.30
CA SER A 188 -4.16 -9.87 -0.56
C SER A 188 -4.90 -8.61 -0.13
N HIS A 189 -6.02 -8.30 -0.78
CA HIS A 189 -6.91 -7.20 -0.37
C HIS A 189 -7.36 -7.33 1.09
N THR A 190 -7.61 -8.56 1.55
CA THR A 190 -7.90 -8.88 2.95
C THR A 190 -6.78 -8.43 3.88
N ALA A 191 -5.51 -8.71 3.55
CA ALA A 191 -4.36 -8.30 4.35
C ALA A 191 -4.20 -6.77 4.40
N ILE A 192 -4.43 -6.08 3.28
CA ILE A 192 -4.38 -4.62 3.20
C ILE A 192 -5.43 -3.99 4.12
N LEU A 193 -6.67 -4.48 4.08
CA LEU A 193 -7.77 -4.01 4.93
C LEU A 193 -7.50 -4.27 6.41
N THR A 194 -6.96 -5.44 6.74
CA THR A 194 -6.57 -5.82 8.10
C THR A 194 -5.58 -4.85 8.72
N ARG A 195 -4.52 -4.50 7.97
CA ARG A 195 -3.54 -3.49 8.42
C ARG A 195 -4.20 -2.14 8.66
N SER A 196 -5.17 -1.77 7.85
CA SER A 196 -5.89 -0.50 7.99
C SER A 196 -6.79 -0.46 9.21
N LEU A 197 -7.39 -1.58 9.57
CA LEU A 197 -8.23 -1.71 10.77
C LEU A 197 -7.41 -1.91 12.05
N GLY A 198 -6.11 -2.23 11.94
CA GLY A 198 -5.23 -2.43 13.09
C GLY A 198 -5.49 -3.72 13.88
N ILE A 199 -6.20 -4.69 13.31
CA ILE A 199 -6.49 -5.98 13.97
C ILE A 199 -5.25 -6.88 13.86
N THR A 200 -4.76 -7.41 14.98
CA THR A 200 -3.66 -8.40 15.00
C THR A 200 -4.01 -9.60 14.13
N ALA A 201 -3.11 -10.00 13.21
CA ALA A 201 -3.44 -11.08 12.30
C ALA A 201 -2.24 -11.89 11.82
N LEU A 202 -2.45 -13.20 11.75
CA LEU A 202 -1.59 -14.19 11.11
C LEU A 202 -2.36 -14.88 9.98
N VAL A 203 -1.72 -15.04 8.84
CA VAL A 203 -2.30 -15.77 7.70
C VAL A 203 -1.35 -16.90 7.26
N ASP A 204 -1.88 -17.81 6.46
CA ASP A 204 -1.10 -18.90 5.87
C ASP A 204 -0.48 -19.87 6.91
N THR A 205 -1.20 -20.11 8.01
CA THR A 205 -0.70 -20.96 9.11
C THR A 205 -0.66 -22.45 8.75
N LYS A 206 -1.29 -22.87 7.65
CA LYS A 206 -1.42 -24.27 7.19
C LYS A 206 -2.16 -25.20 8.15
N VAL A 207 -2.55 -24.71 9.32
CA VAL A 207 -3.39 -25.46 10.27
C VAL A 207 -4.86 -25.22 9.93
N ARG A 208 -5.65 -26.29 9.81
CA ARG A 208 -7.08 -26.19 9.52
C ARG A 208 -7.88 -25.69 10.73
N ALA A 209 -8.87 -24.86 10.46
CA ALA A 209 -9.80 -24.39 11.48
C ALA A 209 -10.83 -25.50 11.80
N LEU A 210 -10.49 -26.40 12.73
CA LEU A 210 -11.34 -27.53 13.10
C LEU A 210 -12.33 -27.13 14.22
N PRO A 211 -13.58 -27.63 14.21
CA PRO A 211 -14.59 -27.34 15.23
C PRO A 211 -14.14 -27.67 16.66
N GLU A 212 -13.26 -28.65 16.82
CA GLU A 212 -12.73 -29.07 18.13
C GLU A 212 -11.88 -28.02 18.82
N TYR A 213 -11.38 -27.02 18.10
CA TYR A 213 -10.62 -25.91 18.67
C TYR A 213 -11.52 -24.78 19.21
N ASN A 214 -12.81 -24.83 18.93
CA ASN A 214 -13.73 -23.78 19.35
C ASN A 214 -13.81 -23.68 20.88
N GLY A 215 -13.62 -22.49 21.41
CA GLY A 215 -13.60 -22.21 22.85
C GLY A 215 -12.28 -22.54 23.57
N LEU A 216 -11.31 -23.18 22.92
CA LEU A 216 -9.98 -23.40 23.49
C LEU A 216 -9.24 -22.07 23.65
N LEU A 217 -8.40 -21.98 24.69
CA LEU A 217 -7.50 -20.86 24.86
C LEU A 217 -6.40 -20.89 23.79
N ALA A 218 -6.06 -19.72 23.26
CA ALA A 218 -4.99 -19.61 22.27
C ALA A 218 -4.16 -18.34 22.46
N VAL A 219 -2.98 -18.37 21.86
CA VAL A 219 -2.07 -17.21 21.75
C VAL A 219 -1.76 -16.99 20.29
N VAL A 220 -1.95 -15.75 19.83
CA VAL A 220 -1.48 -15.26 18.54
C VAL A 220 -0.32 -14.34 18.78
N ASP A 221 0.87 -14.79 18.54
CA ASP A 221 2.09 -13.98 18.52
C ASP A 221 2.40 -13.58 17.07
N ALA A 222 1.80 -12.50 16.62
CA ALA A 222 2.06 -11.99 15.29
C ALA A 222 3.40 -11.24 15.17
N VAL A 223 4.11 -11.02 16.27
CA VAL A 223 5.48 -10.47 16.25
C VAL A 223 6.47 -11.58 15.92
N GLY A 224 6.34 -12.74 16.60
CA GLY A 224 7.14 -13.92 16.35
C GLY A 224 6.64 -14.82 15.22
N GLY A 225 5.46 -14.50 14.61
CA GLY A 225 4.87 -15.29 13.53
C GLY A 225 4.29 -16.64 13.98
N CYS A 226 3.88 -16.77 15.24
CA CYS A 226 3.43 -18.03 15.82
C CYS A 226 1.99 -17.99 16.31
N PHE A 227 1.28 -19.10 16.13
CA PHE A 227 -0.06 -19.36 16.67
C PHE A 227 -0.03 -20.61 17.53
N TYR A 228 -0.47 -20.49 18.77
CA TYR A 228 -0.52 -21.58 19.75
C TYR A 228 -1.94 -21.87 20.18
N ILE A 229 -2.38 -23.13 20.00
CA ILE A 229 -3.70 -23.62 20.45
C ILE A 229 -3.47 -24.45 21.71
N ASP A 230 -4.24 -24.22 22.76
CA ASP A 230 -4.16 -24.88 24.05
C ASP A 230 -2.73 -24.85 24.61
N PRO A 231 -2.15 -23.62 24.82
CA PRO A 231 -0.80 -23.45 25.36
C PRO A 231 -0.72 -23.99 26.79
N ASP A 232 0.45 -24.56 27.15
CA ASP A 232 0.73 -24.89 28.54
C ASP A 232 0.91 -23.64 29.40
N LYS A 233 0.97 -23.84 30.72
CA LYS A 233 1.01 -22.72 31.69
C LYS A 233 2.29 -21.90 31.58
N ASP A 234 3.40 -22.51 31.21
CA ASP A 234 4.70 -21.84 31.13
C ASP A 234 4.77 -20.94 29.90
N LEU A 235 4.35 -21.45 28.75
CA LEU A 235 4.23 -20.66 27.53
C LEU A 235 3.23 -19.50 27.71
N LEU A 236 2.05 -19.81 28.27
CA LEU A 236 1.02 -18.79 28.51
C LEU A 236 1.55 -17.66 29.40
N SER A 237 2.20 -18.00 30.49
CA SER A 237 2.78 -16.99 31.41
C SER A 237 3.91 -16.19 30.77
N GLY A 238 4.71 -16.79 29.89
CA GLY A 238 5.69 -16.11 29.05
C GLY A 238 5.04 -15.11 28.10
N MET A 239 4.06 -15.57 27.32
CA MET A 239 3.34 -14.76 26.34
C MET A 239 2.53 -13.61 26.98
N MET A 240 1.98 -13.80 28.17
CA MET A 240 1.34 -12.72 28.94
C MET A 240 2.33 -11.61 29.33
N ARG A 241 3.56 -11.98 29.69
CA ARG A 241 4.62 -10.99 29.97
C ARG A 241 5.03 -10.24 28.70
N GLU A 242 5.20 -10.96 27.60
CA GLU A 242 5.54 -10.37 26.29
C GLU A 242 4.41 -9.45 25.78
N GLN A 243 3.16 -9.86 25.89
CA GLN A 243 2.00 -9.02 25.55
C GLN A 243 2.01 -7.73 26.38
N LYS A 244 2.21 -7.83 27.70
CA LYS A 244 2.29 -6.66 28.58
C LYS A 244 3.44 -5.73 28.19
N ALA A 245 4.60 -6.29 27.88
CA ALA A 245 5.77 -5.53 27.42
C ALA A 245 5.51 -4.85 26.08
N PHE A 246 4.89 -5.55 25.13
CA PHE A 246 4.50 -5.02 23.82
C PHE A 246 3.51 -3.85 23.96
N LEU A 247 2.45 -4.01 24.77
CA LEU A 247 1.46 -2.95 25.02
C LEU A 247 2.09 -1.75 25.75
N ALA A 248 2.97 -2.00 26.73
CA ALA A 248 3.72 -0.95 27.40
C ALA A 248 4.61 -0.18 26.41
N SER A 249 5.30 -0.90 25.52
CA SER A 249 6.13 -0.28 24.48
C SER A 249 5.29 0.58 23.52
N GLN A 250 4.11 0.13 23.12
CA GLN A 250 3.20 0.93 22.29
C GLN A 250 2.74 2.20 23.02
N LYS A 251 2.34 2.08 24.29
CA LYS A 251 1.94 3.22 25.12
C LYS A 251 3.08 4.22 25.32
N ASP A 252 4.31 3.72 25.48
CA ASP A 252 5.50 4.57 25.56
C ASP A 252 5.76 5.32 24.24
N LEU A 253 5.47 4.69 23.10
CA LEU A 253 5.56 5.36 21.80
C LEU A 253 4.50 6.45 21.65
N GLU A 254 3.29 6.24 22.14
CA GLU A 254 2.24 7.27 22.12
C GLU A 254 2.63 8.52 22.92
N GLN A 255 3.44 8.38 23.97
CA GLN A 255 3.98 9.52 24.72
C GLN A 255 4.96 10.38 23.90
N MET A 256 5.43 9.87 22.77
CA MET A 256 6.27 10.64 21.84
C MET A 256 5.47 11.59 20.94
N ILE A 257 4.15 11.53 20.95
CA ILE A 257 3.29 12.45 20.17
C ILE A 257 3.45 13.86 20.76
N GLY A 258 3.68 14.83 19.88
CA GLY A 258 3.91 16.24 20.25
C GLY A 258 5.30 16.55 20.81
N VAL A 259 6.16 15.53 20.94
CA VAL A 259 7.52 15.73 21.45
C VAL A 259 8.47 16.04 20.28
N SER A 260 9.32 17.06 20.44
CA SER A 260 10.29 17.44 19.41
C SER A 260 11.35 16.34 19.19
N THR A 261 11.69 16.08 17.92
CA THR A 261 12.74 15.13 17.55
C THR A 261 14.11 15.79 17.63
N LYS A 262 14.84 15.49 18.71
CA LYS A 262 16.19 16.00 18.97
C LYS A 262 17.00 15.00 19.80
N THR A 263 18.31 14.98 19.59
CA THR A 263 19.24 14.18 20.40
C THR A 263 19.36 14.72 21.83
N LEU A 264 20.09 14.03 22.69
CA LEU A 264 20.43 14.49 24.04
C LEU A 264 21.28 15.77 23.99
N SER A 265 22.18 15.89 23.01
CA SER A 265 22.96 17.12 22.76
C SER A 265 22.12 18.29 22.19
N GLY A 266 20.85 18.06 21.87
CA GLY A 266 19.92 19.09 21.34
C GLY A 266 19.92 19.24 19.83
N LYS A 267 20.67 18.42 19.08
CA LYS A 267 20.67 18.46 17.61
C LYS A 267 19.29 17.99 17.09
N ARG A 268 18.61 18.85 16.34
CA ARG A 268 17.30 18.57 15.75
C ARG A 268 17.42 17.82 14.45
N ILE A 269 16.56 16.85 14.22
CA ILE A 269 16.40 16.17 12.95
C ILE A 269 14.90 16.08 12.58
N GLY A 270 14.54 16.33 11.34
CA GLY A 270 13.17 16.23 10.88
C GLY A 270 12.73 14.77 10.75
N LEU A 271 11.54 14.42 11.24
CA LEU A 271 10.92 13.12 10.97
C LEU A 271 9.66 13.30 10.13
N CYS A 272 9.77 12.94 8.86
CA CYS A 272 8.70 13.02 7.89
C CYS A 272 8.21 11.64 7.47
N ALA A 273 7.01 11.59 6.90
CA ALA A 273 6.43 10.33 6.45
C ALA A 273 6.57 10.14 4.93
N ASN A 274 6.78 8.88 4.52
CA ASN A 274 6.56 8.41 3.15
C ASN A 274 5.10 8.01 3.00
N ILE A 275 4.45 8.49 1.94
CA ILE A 275 3.05 8.18 1.63
C ILE A 275 2.86 7.81 0.16
N SER A 276 1.79 7.06 -0.12
CA SER A 276 1.34 6.70 -1.46
C SER A 276 -0.14 7.01 -1.69
N SER A 277 -0.84 7.56 -0.71
CA SER A 277 -2.27 7.88 -0.80
C SER A 277 -2.66 9.04 0.11
N VAL A 278 -3.85 9.61 -0.11
CA VAL A 278 -4.45 10.62 0.78
C VAL A 278 -4.72 10.06 2.19
N VAL A 279 -5.01 8.76 2.29
CA VAL A 279 -5.25 8.08 3.58
C VAL A 279 -3.96 7.96 4.38
N ASP A 280 -2.84 7.69 3.72
CA ASP A 280 -1.55 7.65 4.40
C ASP A 280 -1.19 9.00 5.02
N ALA A 281 -1.61 10.13 4.41
CA ALA A 281 -1.41 11.45 4.99
C ALA A 281 -2.14 11.60 6.35
N LYS A 282 -3.38 11.09 6.45
CA LYS A 282 -4.12 11.07 7.72
C LYS A 282 -3.42 10.17 8.76
N ARG A 283 -2.86 9.04 8.32
CA ARG A 283 -2.09 8.13 9.19
C ARG A 283 -0.79 8.79 9.63
N ALA A 284 -0.07 9.46 8.73
CA ALA A 284 1.13 10.21 9.05
C ALA A 284 0.86 11.28 10.12
N LEU A 285 -0.25 12.01 9.99
CA LEU A 285 -0.65 13.03 10.96
C LEU A 285 -0.95 12.41 12.33
N ARG A 286 -1.66 11.27 12.39
CA ARG A 286 -1.93 10.54 13.65
C ARG A 286 -0.66 10.05 14.34
N ASN A 287 0.37 9.68 13.58
CA ASN A 287 1.69 9.28 14.10
C ASN A 287 2.61 10.48 14.30
N ASP A 288 2.07 11.69 14.26
CA ASP A 288 2.78 12.94 14.53
C ASP A 288 4.01 13.16 13.62
N ALA A 289 3.91 12.78 12.34
CA ALA A 289 4.92 13.14 11.35
C ALA A 289 5.09 14.66 11.25
N GLU A 290 6.31 15.15 11.14
CA GLU A 290 6.61 16.58 11.05
C GLU A 290 6.31 17.15 9.64
N GLY A 291 6.06 16.27 8.68
CA GLY A 291 5.67 16.57 7.30
C GLY A 291 5.56 15.29 6.47
N ILE A 292 5.36 15.47 5.18
CA ILE A 292 5.51 14.40 4.18
C ILE A 292 6.82 14.66 3.44
N GLY A 293 7.81 13.79 3.65
CA GLY A 293 9.13 13.90 2.99
C GLY A 293 9.15 13.22 1.63
N LEU A 294 8.20 12.29 1.39
CA LEU A 294 8.02 11.65 0.09
C LEU A 294 6.56 11.28 -0.15
N PHE A 295 5.91 11.97 -1.06
CA PHE A 295 4.63 11.57 -1.63
C PHE A 295 4.87 10.93 -3.00
N ARG A 296 4.74 9.61 -3.08
CA ARG A 296 4.88 8.82 -4.31
C ARG A 296 3.65 9.02 -5.17
N SER A 297 3.77 9.74 -6.29
CA SER A 297 2.63 10.09 -7.14
C SER A 297 2.21 8.97 -8.11
N GLU A 298 2.97 7.88 -8.18
CA GLU A 298 2.77 6.77 -9.12
C GLU A 298 1.42 6.09 -8.97
N PHE A 299 0.85 6.07 -7.75
CA PHE A 299 -0.48 5.48 -7.51
C PHE A 299 -1.59 6.11 -8.37
N LEU A 300 -1.44 7.39 -8.76
CA LEU A 300 -2.39 8.06 -9.66
C LEU A 300 -2.33 7.53 -11.09
N TYR A 301 -1.25 6.87 -11.45
CA TYR A 301 -0.99 6.36 -12.80
C TYR A 301 -1.17 4.84 -12.92
N LEU A 302 -1.25 4.11 -11.80
CA LEU A 302 -1.43 2.67 -11.80
C LEU A 302 -2.90 2.30 -12.00
N ASN A 303 -3.15 1.08 -12.51
CA ASN A 303 -4.48 0.48 -12.67
C ASN A 303 -5.47 1.32 -13.51
N ARG A 304 -4.98 1.93 -14.60
CA ARG A 304 -5.74 2.80 -15.50
C ARG A 304 -5.51 2.44 -16.96
N GLN A 305 -6.37 2.96 -17.81
CA GLN A 305 -6.25 2.84 -19.27
C GLN A 305 -5.68 4.10 -19.92
N ASN A 306 -5.66 5.25 -19.22
CA ASN A 306 -5.20 6.54 -19.71
C ASN A 306 -4.43 7.29 -18.63
N TYR A 307 -3.61 8.28 -19.03
CA TYR A 307 -2.95 9.19 -18.09
C TYR A 307 -3.97 9.92 -17.22
N PRO A 308 -3.69 10.10 -15.92
CA PRO A 308 -4.60 10.81 -15.02
C PRO A 308 -4.75 12.27 -15.49
N PRO A 309 -5.99 12.79 -15.60
CA PRO A 309 -6.22 14.17 -15.97
C PRO A 309 -5.72 15.12 -14.88
N GLU A 310 -5.46 16.38 -15.26
CA GLU A 310 -4.94 17.42 -14.35
C GLU A 310 -5.82 17.62 -13.11
N GLU A 311 -7.14 17.60 -13.27
CA GLU A 311 -8.08 17.82 -12.17
C GLU A 311 -8.00 16.73 -11.08
N GLU A 312 -7.81 15.49 -11.47
CA GLU A 312 -7.69 14.39 -10.53
C GLU A 312 -6.37 14.46 -9.76
N GLN A 313 -5.26 14.71 -10.46
CA GLN A 313 -3.97 14.92 -9.81
C GLN A 313 -4.03 16.11 -8.86
N PHE A 314 -4.62 17.24 -9.29
CA PHE A 314 -4.82 18.43 -8.47
C PHE A 314 -5.65 18.12 -7.22
N ALA A 315 -6.75 17.37 -7.35
CA ALA A 315 -7.61 17.02 -6.22
C ALA A 315 -6.83 16.20 -5.17
N ALA A 316 -6.04 15.21 -5.59
CA ALA A 316 -5.22 14.40 -4.70
C ALA A 316 -4.13 15.22 -3.99
N TYR A 317 -3.36 16.01 -4.72
CA TYR A 317 -2.29 16.84 -4.15
C TYR A 317 -2.84 17.92 -3.21
N LYS A 318 -3.94 18.58 -3.59
CA LYS A 318 -4.64 19.56 -2.75
C LYS A 318 -5.13 18.92 -1.44
N ALA A 319 -5.75 17.74 -1.51
CA ALA A 319 -6.26 17.05 -0.32
C ALA A 319 -5.13 16.76 0.68
N VAL A 320 -3.98 16.23 0.22
CA VAL A 320 -2.82 15.99 1.07
C VAL A 320 -2.26 17.28 1.63
N ALA A 321 -2.11 18.33 0.80
CA ALA A 321 -1.63 19.64 1.25
C ALA A 321 -2.52 20.22 2.36
N GLN A 322 -3.84 20.13 2.23
CA GLN A 322 -4.80 20.63 3.23
C GLN A 322 -4.77 19.81 4.53
N ILE A 323 -4.68 18.46 4.44
CA ILE A 323 -4.58 17.57 5.61
C ILE A 323 -3.32 17.89 6.42
N MET A 324 -2.21 18.14 5.72
CA MET A 324 -0.91 18.33 6.36
C MET A 324 -0.63 19.80 6.78
N ALA A 325 -1.40 20.77 6.31
CA ALA A 325 -1.16 22.18 6.60
C ALA A 325 -1.08 22.46 8.11
N PRO A 326 -0.10 23.24 8.59
CA PRO A 326 0.92 24.01 7.84
C PRO A 326 2.21 23.22 7.52
N LYS A 327 2.26 21.90 7.82
CA LYS A 327 3.41 21.03 7.61
C LYS A 327 3.70 20.87 6.11
N LYS A 328 4.96 20.64 5.76
CA LYS A 328 5.39 20.49 4.36
C LYS A 328 4.94 19.16 3.74
N VAL A 329 4.76 19.17 2.42
CA VAL A 329 4.48 18.00 1.59
C VAL A 329 5.42 18.00 0.39
N ILE A 330 6.34 17.04 0.30
CA ILE A 330 7.23 16.86 -0.84
C ILE A 330 6.60 15.86 -1.80
N ILE A 331 6.23 16.33 -3.00
CA ILE A 331 5.61 15.51 -4.05
C ILE A 331 6.69 15.10 -5.05
N ARG A 332 6.94 13.80 -5.16
CA ARG A 332 7.82 13.27 -6.19
C ARG A 332 7.05 13.23 -7.52
N THR A 333 7.65 13.76 -8.57
CA THR A 333 7.10 13.61 -9.92
C THR A 333 7.18 12.15 -10.36
N LEU A 334 6.46 11.82 -11.41
CA LEU A 334 6.29 10.46 -11.91
C LEU A 334 7.61 9.67 -11.99
N ASP A 335 7.66 8.52 -11.30
CA ASP A 335 8.78 7.58 -11.33
C ASP A 335 8.28 6.18 -11.71
N ILE A 336 7.75 6.05 -12.92
CA ILE A 336 7.35 4.79 -13.51
C ILE A 336 8.28 4.48 -14.68
N GLY A 337 8.71 3.23 -14.77
CA GLY A 337 9.51 2.68 -15.86
C GLY A 337 8.80 1.51 -16.54
N ALA A 338 9.48 0.92 -17.51
CA ALA A 338 8.98 -0.24 -18.27
C ALA A 338 8.79 -1.51 -17.42
N ASP A 339 9.28 -1.52 -16.18
CA ASP A 339 9.07 -2.56 -15.17
C ASP A 339 7.61 -2.63 -14.67
N LYS A 340 6.86 -1.52 -14.78
CA LYS A 340 5.44 -1.42 -14.40
C LYS A 340 4.60 -1.25 -15.67
N GLN A 341 4.45 -2.34 -16.42
CA GLN A 341 3.74 -2.35 -17.71
C GLN A 341 2.25 -2.07 -17.54
N ASN A 342 1.87 -0.82 -17.72
CA ASN A 342 0.50 -0.47 -18.07
C ASN A 342 0.43 -0.25 -19.59
N ALA A 343 -0.53 -0.89 -20.24
CA ALA A 343 -0.67 -0.89 -21.70
C ALA A 343 -0.69 0.52 -22.34
N TYR A 344 -1.07 1.56 -21.60
CA TYR A 344 -1.17 2.94 -22.10
C TYR A 344 0.14 3.75 -22.00
N PHE A 345 1.15 3.28 -21.25
CA PHE A 345 2.46 3.92 -21.24
C PHE A 345 3.20 3.78 -22.57
N GLN A 346 2.81 2.77 -23.39
CA GLN A 346 3.39 2.51 -24.72
C GLN A 346 4.92 2.66 -24.73
N THR A 347 5.57 2.17 -23.69
CA THR A 347 7.02 2.07 -23.69
C THR A 347 7.40 0.84 -24.51
N GLU A 348 8.33 0.99 -25.42
CA GLU A 348 8.92 -0.14 -26.12
C GLU A 348 9.43 -1.15 -25.09
N LYS A 349 9.33 -2.44 -25.39
CA LYS A 349 9.86 -3.47 -24.52
C LYS A 349 11.37 -3.29 -24.41
N GLU A 350 11.83 -2.91 -23.24
CA GLU A 350 13.24 -2.70 -22.94
C GLU A 350 13.84 -3.98 -22.33
N GLU A 351 15.06 -4.35 -22.73
CA GLU A 351 15.77 -5.51 -22.17
C GLU A 351 16.17 -5.28 -20.70
N ASN A 352 16.49 -4.02 -20.35
CA ASN A 352 16.90 -3.60 -19.01
C ASN A 352 16.03 -2.42 -18.53
N PRO A 353 14.77 -2.66 -18.09
CA PRO A 353 13.83 -1.58 -17.74
C PRO A 353 14.35 -0.65 -16.64
N ALA A 354 15.11 -1.16 -15.67
CA ALA A 354 15.67 -0.36 -14.59
C ALA A 354 16.69 0.70 -15.08
N LEU A 355 17.37 0.41 -16.20
CA LEU A 355 18.33 1.32 -16.85
C LEU A 355 17.72 2.12 -18.01
N GLY A 356 16.46 1.87 -18.32
CA GLY A 356 15.76 2.39 -19.49
C GLY A 356 15.05 3.72 -19.29
N SER A 357 13.93 3.87 -19.99
CA SER A 357 13.09 5.06 -20.02
C SER A 357 12.15 5.10 -18.81
N ARG A 358 12.62 5.65 -17.70
CA ARG A 358 11.82 5.86 -16.47
C ARG A 358 11.96 7.30 -15.96
N ALA A 359 11.05 7.71 -15.10
CA ALA A 359 11.09 8.97 -14.38
C ALA A 359 11.31 10.18 -15.32
N ILE A 360 12.32 11.01 -15.04
CA ILE A 360 12.62 12.21 -15.84
C ILE A 360 12.89 11.88 -17.30
N ARG A 361 13.53 10.75 -17.61
CA ARG A 361 13.79 10.31 -18.99
C ARG A 361 12.50 10.09 -19.78
N PHE A 362 11.51 9.48 -19.14
CA PHE A 362 10.17 9.32 -19.70
C PHE A 362 9.49 10.69 -19.86
N CYS A 363 9.57 11.55 -18.85
CA CYS A 363 8.99 12.90 -18.88
C CYS A 363 9.55 13.75 -20.04
N MET A 364 10.85 13.63 -20.33
CA MET A 364 11.48 14.31 -21.48
C MET A 364 10.94 13.80 -22.82
N LYS A 365 10.61 12.50 -22.95
CA LYS A 365 9.98 11.92 -24.15
C LYS A 365 8.48 12.26 -24.25
N LYS A 366 7.81 12.53 -23.14
CA LYS A 366 6.36 12.83 -23.05
C LYS A 366 6.12 14.13 -22.26
N PRO A 367 6.57 15.30 -22.78
CA PRO A 367 6.54 16.58 -22.03
C PRO A 367 5.12 16.98 -21.58
N GLU A 368 4.08 16.66 -22.33
CA GLU A 368 2.71 17.02 -21.96
C GLU A 368 2.19 16.27 -20.73
N VAL A 369 2.62 15.02 -20.51
CA VAL A 369 2.32 14.27 -19.28
C VAL A 369 2.99 14.96 -18.09
N PHE A 370 4.23 15.37 -18.25
CA PHE A 370 4.99 16.06 -17.22
C PHE A 370 4.41 17.45 -16.91
N LYS A 371 4.08 18.25 -17.93
CA LYS A 371 3.43 19.56 -17.76
C LYS A 371 2.09 19.43 -17.05
N THR A 372 1.29 18.41 -17.38
CA THR A 372 0.01 18.15 -16.71
C THR A 372 0.22 17.90 -15.22
N GLN A 373 1.22 17.10 -14.83
CA GLN A 373 1.55 16.87 -13.45
C GLN A 373 2.04 18.16 -12.75
N LEU A 374 2.94 18.89 -13.38
CA LEU A 374 3.45 20.16 -12.83
C LEU A 374 2.34 21.19 -12.63
N ARG A 375 1.42 21.37 -13.61
CA ARG A 375 0.26 22.27 -13.44
C ARG A 375 -0.57 21.87 -12.21
N ALA A 376 -0.86 20.58 -12.05
CA ALA A 376 -1.61 20.09 -10.90
C ALA A 376 -0.88 20.39 -9.57
N ILE A 377 0.44 20.18 -9.49
CA ILE A 377 1.23 20.45 -8.28
C ILE A 377 1.28 21.95 -7.98
N TYR A 378 1.53 22.80 -9.00
CA TYR A 378 1.54 24.26 -8.83
C TYR A 378 0.19 24.79 -8.37
N ARG A 379 -0.93 24.28 -8.88
CA ARG A 379 -2.27 24.63 -8.43
C ARG A 379 -2.50 24.20 -6.97
N ALA A 380 -2.06 23.00 -6.61
CA ALA A 380 -2.19 22.48 -5.24
C ALA A 380 -1.35 23.28 -4.23
N SER A 381 -0.24 23.89 -4.65
CA SER A 381 0.64 24.69 -3.78
C SER A 381 -0.02 25.96 -3.23
N ALA A 382 -1.15 26.39 -3.77
CA ALA A 382 -1.95 27.46 -3.19
C ALA A 382 -2.67 27.05 -1.88
N PHE A 383 -2.68 25.75 -1.51
CA PHE A 383 -3.45 25.20 -0.40
C PHE A 383 -2.58 24.64 0.74
N GLY A 384 -1.26 24.70 0.63
CA GLY A 384 -0.33 24.25 1.67
C GLY A 384 1.13 24.41 1.24
N THR A 385 2.06 24.02 2.11
CA THR A 385 3.50 24.10 1.85
C THR A 385 3.94 22.89 1.02
N ILE A 386 4.18 23.09 -0.27
CA ILE A 386 4.57 22.02 -1.20
C ILE A 386 6.03 22.20 -1.63
N GLY A 387 6.74 21.07 -1.75
CA GLY A 387 7.98 20.93 -2.52
C GLY A 387 7.79 19.92 -3.65
N ILE A 388 8.52 20.11 -4.74
CA ILE A 388 8.55 19.21 -5.89
C ILE A 388 9.88 18.50 -5.90
N LEU A 389 9.87 17.18 -6.02
CA LEU A 389 11.05 16.32 -6.02
C LEU A 389 11.18 15.59 -7.35
N PHE A 390 12.28 15.80 -8.06
CA PHE A 390 12.53 15.19 -9.37
C PHE A 390 13.44 13.97 -9.26
N PRO A 391 12.95 12.77 -9.64
CA PRO A 391 13.70 11.51 -9.55
C PRO A 391 14.63 11.27 -10.74
N MET A 392 15.58 10.34 -10.56
CA MET A 392 16.44 9.77 -11.62
C MET A 392 17.33 10.77 -12.38
N ILE A 393 17.77 11.83 -11.71
CA ILE A 393 18.66 12.82 -12.30
C ILE A 393 20.07 12.23 -12.47
N VAL A 394 20.71 12.53 -13.59
CA VAL A 394 22.10 12.15 -13.89
C VAL A 394 22.96 13.31 -14.39
N SER A 395 22.36 14.46 -14.76
CA SER A 395 23.09 15.58 -15.35
C SER A 395 22.51 16.95 -15.01
N VAL A 396 23.33 17.99 -15.13
CA VAL A 396 22.91 19.40 -15.02
C VAL A 396 21.90 19.77 -16.11
N SER A 397 22.09 19.27 -17.34
CA SER A 397 21.21 19.58 -18.47
C SER A 397 19.78 19.09 -18.28
N GLU A 398 19.58 17.97 -17.55
CA GLU A 398 18.22 17.52 -17.17
C GLU A 398 17.55 18.52 -16.23
N VAL A 399 18.30 19.09 -15.30
CA VAL A 399 17.78 20.09 -14.36
C VAL A 399 17.47 21.41 -15.09
N GLU A 400 18.31 21.83 -16.02
CA GLU A 400 18.05 23.01 -16.87
C GLU A 400 16.77 22.81 -17.70
N TRP A 401 16.57 21.62 -18.27
CA TRP A 401 15.35 21.29 -18.99
C TRP A 401 14.12 21.33 -18.06
N ILE A 402 14.21 20.77 -16.85
CA ILE A 402 13.13 20.83 -15.86
C ILE A 402 12.73 22.29 -15.59
N PHE A 403 13.70 23.17 -15.36
CA PHE A 403 13.42 24.58 -15.12
C PHE A 403 12.77 25.27 -16.31
N SER A 404 13.17 24.94 -17.55
CA SER A 404 12.50 25.48 -18.73
C SER A 404 11.03 25.10 -18.80
N VAL A 405 10.69 23.82 -18.50
CA VAL A 405 9.29 23.34 -18.47
C VAL A 405 8.51 23.98 -17.31
N ILE A 406 9.14 24.18 -16.16
CA ILE A 406 8.53 24.87 -15.02
C ILE A 406 8.13 26.31 -15.42
N GLU A 407 8.99 27.04 -16.09
CA GLU A 407 8.69 28.42 -16.51
C GLU A 407 7.56 28.46 -17.55
N GLU A 408 7.51 27.50 -18.48
CA GLU A 408 6.38 27.37 -19.40
C GLU A 408 5.07 27.14 -18.64
N VAL A 409 5.05 26.20 -17.68
CA VAL A 409 3.86 25.89 -16.86
C VAL A 409 3.43 27.09 -16.03
N LYS A 410 4.36 27.82 -15.42
CA LYS A 410 4.05 29.06 -14.68
C LYS A 410 3.43 30.12 -15.58
N ALA A 411 3.95 30.28 -16.79
CA ALA A 411 3.40 31.23 -17.76
C ALA A 411 1.97 30.87 -18.17
N GLU A 412 1.71 29.58 -18.45
CA GLU A 412 0.36 29.07 -18.77
C GLU A 412 -0.64 29.33 -17.63
N LEU A 413 -0.25 29.01 -16.39
CA LEU A 413 -1.11 29.19 -15.22
C LEU A 413 -1.39 30.66 -14.94
N LYS A 414 -0.39 31.53 -15.12
CA LYS A 414 -0.52 33.00 -15.00
C LYS A 414 -1.47 33.56 -16.07
N GLN A 415 -1.35 33.11 -17.33
CA GLN A 415 -2.22 33.52 -18.42
C GLN A 415 -3.69 33.13 -18.13
N LYS A 416 -3.90 31.94 -17.56
CA LYS A 416 -5.22 31.45 -17.14
C LYS A 416 -5.71 32.07 -15.82
N LYS A 417 -4.95 32.96 -15.20
CA LYS A 417 -5.24 33.60 -13.89
C LYS A 417 -5.50 32.58 -12.77
N ILE A 418 -4.85 31.43 -12.82
CA ILE A 418 -4.95 30.37 -11.81
C ILE A 418 -3.99 30.72 -10.65
N LYS A 419 -4.52 30.68 -9.42
CA LYS A 419 -3.73 30.94 -8.20
C LYS A 419 -2.79 29.78 -7.93
N THR A 420 -1.52 30.10 -7.70
CA THR A 420 -0.46 29.17 -7.32
C THR A 420 0.31 29.68 -6.10
N GLY A 421 0.97 28.76 -5.39
CA GLY A 421 2.03 29.10 -4.42
C GLY A 421 3.40 29.11 -5.08
N SER A 422 4.44 29.00 -4.24
CA SER A 422 5.84 28.92 -4.67
C SER A 422 6.46 27.64 -4.13
N PRO A 423 6.29 26.50 -4.80
CA PRO A 423 6.86 25.24 -4.36
C PRO A 423 8.38 25.31 -4.31
N LYS A 424 8.98 24.72 -3.28
CA LYS A 424 10.41 24.44 -3.25
C LYS A 424 10.77 23.36 -4.27
N ILE A 425 11.93 23.50 -4.90
CA ILE A 425 12.42 22.57 -5.92
C ILE A 425 13.55 21.72 -5.33
N GLY A 426 13.42 20.40 -5.45
CA GLY A 426 14.44 19.46 -4.98
C GLY A 426 14.74 18.36 -5.97
N LEU A 427 15.89 17.73 -5.81
CA LEU A 427 16.32 16.58 -6.60
C LEU A 427 16.44 15.34 -5.73
N MET A 428 16.03 14.20 -6.30
CA MET A 428 16.32 12.91 -5.69
C MET A 428 17.71 12.46 -6.13
N ILE A 429 18.60 12.34 -5.16
CA ILE A 429 19.96 11.84 -5.37
C ILE A 429 19.90 10.32 -5.18
N GLU A 430 19.77 9.62 -6.28
CA GLU A 430 19.55 8.16 -6.28
C GLU A 430 20.34 7.45 -7.40
N THR A 431 21.13 8.21 -8.13
CA THR A 431 22.10 7.67 -9.09
C THR A 431 23.51 8.04 -8.64
N PRO A 432 24.52 7.17 -8.83
CA PRO A 432 25.91 7.52 -8.56
C PRO A 432 26.37 8.78 -9.31
N ALA A 433 25.86 8.98 -10.53
CA ALA A 433 26.17 10.17 -11.32
C ALA A 433 25.71 11.45 -10.62
N ALA A 434 24.46 11.52 -10.13
CA ALA A 434 23.95 12.67 -9.40
C ALA A 434 24.73 12.90 -8.09
N ALA A 435 25.07 11.84 -7.36
CA ALA A 435 25.84 11.95 -6.12
C ALA A 435 27.23 12.55 -6.39
N LEU A 436 27.91 12.11 -7.45
CA LEU A 436 29.24 12.58 -7.82
C LEU A 436 29.29 14.06 -8.26
N ILE A 437 28.20 14.58 -8.84
CA ILE A 437 28.09 15.98 -9.28
C ILE A 437 27.18 16.82 -8.37
N SER A 438 26.90 16.33 -7.15
CA SER A 438 25.96 16.97 -6.23
C SER A 438 26.37 18.38 -5.80
N ASP A 439 27.66 18.71 -5.84
CA ASP A 439 28.17 20.05 -5.64
C ASP A 439 27.62 21.08 -6.66
N ARG A 440 27.53 20.67 -7.93
CA ARG A 440 26.97 21.50 -9.01
C ARG A 440 25.46 21.55 -8.97
N LEU A 441 24.82 20.40 -8.68
CA LEU A 441 23.37 20.30 -8.58
C LEU A 441 22.83 21.12 -7.39
N ALA A 442 23.56 21.19 -6.28
CA ALA A 442 23.20 21.97 -5.10
C ALA A 442 23.11 23.50 -5.34
N GLU A 443 23.75 24.01 -6.38
CA GLU A 443 23.65 25.42 -6.76
C GLU A 443 22.31 25.78 -7.42
N MET A 444 21.58 24.77 -7.88
CA MET A 444 20.41 24.96 -8.73
C MET A 444 19.07 24.78 -7.99
N VAL A 445 19.06 24.15 -6.81
CA VAL A 445 17.83 23.71 -6.17
C VAL A 445 17.76 24.05 -4.68
N ASP A 446 16.58 23.90 -4.08
CA ASP A 446 16.32 24.26 -2.69
C ASP A 446 16.64 23.14 -1.68
N PHE A 447 16.69 21.87 -2.10
CA PHE A 447 16.95 20.73 -1.21
C PHE A 447 17.31 19.46 -1.99
N PHE A 448 17.93 18.49 -1.29
CA PHE A 448 18.10 17.14 -1.78
C PHE A 448 17.30 16.14 -0.94
N SER A 449 16.87 15.04 -1.59
CA SER A 449 16.36 13.85 -0.95
C SER A 449 17.10 12.63 -1.49
N ILE A 450 17.75 11.85 -0.64
CA ILE A 450 18.55 10.70 -1.07
C ILE A 450 17.64 9.47 -1.17
N GLY A 451 17.49 8.94 -2.38
CA GLY A 451 16.74 7.72 -2.71
C GLY A 451 17.64 6.48 -2.59
N THR A 452 17.84 5.99 -1.37
CA THR A 452 18.88 4.98 -1.10
C THR A 452 18.63 3.63 -1.76
N ASN A 453 17.38 3.27 -2.03
CA ASN A 453 17.06 1.98 -2.70
C ASN A 453 17.63 1.95 -4.12
N ASP A 454 17.37 2.98 -4.92
CA ASP A 454 17.88 3.09 -6.28
C ASP A 454 19.38 3.43 -6.28
N LEU A 455 19.86 4.25 -5.32
CA LEU A 455 21.29 4.49 -5.16
C LEU A 455 22.07 3.20 -4.91
N THR A 456 21.56 2.32 -4.05
CA THR A 456 22.14 1.00 -3.79
C THR A 456 22.14 0.14 -5.05
N GLN A 457 20.98 0.03 -5.73
CA GLN A 457 20.82 -0.75 -6.95
C GLN A 457 21.84 -0.34 -8.02
N TYR A 458 21.97 0.95 -8.31
CA TYR A 458 22.85 1.43 -9.37
C TYR A 458 24.32 1.47 -8.98
N THR A 459 24.63 1.68 -7.70
CA THR A 459 26.02 1.67 -7.24
C THR A 459 26.59 0.26 -7.19
N LEU A 460 25.81 -0.72 -6.73
CA LEU A 460 26.24 -2.12 -6.59
C LEU A 460 25.92 -2.95 -7.85
N ALA A 461 25.30 -2.35 -8.88
CA ALA A 461 24.91 -3.02 -10.13
C ALA A 461 24.08 -4.29 -9.89
N ALA A 462 23.23 -4.28 -8.87
CA ALA A 462 22.39 -5.41 -8.46
C ALA A 462 20.91 -5.04 -8.56
N ASP A 463 20.16 -5.72 -9.44
CA ASP A 463 18.73 -5.49 -9.62
C ASP A 463 17.94 -5.96 -8.38
N ARG A 464 17.26 -5.03 -7.70
CA ARG A 464 16.47 -5.31 -6.50
C ARG A 464 15.26 -6.22 -6.74
N MET A 465 14.82 -6.36 -8.00
CA MET A 465 13.73 -7.26 -8.37
C MET A 465 14.22 -8.70 -8.58
N ASN A 466 15.53 -8.92 -8.66
CA ASN A 466 16.13 -10.24 -8.82
C ASN A 466 16.43 -10.88 -7.47
N ALA A 467 15.58 -11.80 -7.03
CA ALA A 467 15.73 -12.50 -5.75
C ALA A 467 17.08 -13.24 -5.59
N SER A 468 17.74 -13.62 -6.70
CA SER A 468 19.05 -14.28 -6.65
C SER A 468 20.19 -13.32 -6.29
N LEU A 469 19.98 -12.00 -6.38
CA LEU A 469 20.96 -10.96 -6.09
C LEU A 469 20.73 -10.27 -4.74
N THR A 470 19.76 -10.70 -3.95
CA THR A 470 19.42 -10.07 -2.66
C THR A 470 20.61 -9.93 -1.73
N SER A 471 21.53 -10.91 -1.71
CA SER A 471 22.75 -10.86 -0.89
C SER A 471 23.77 -9.80 -1.32
N LEU A 472 23.67 -9.30 -2.54
CA LEU A 472 24.54 -8.23 -3.06
C LEU A 472 23.95 -6.83 -2.81
N GLN A 473 22.69 -6.74 -2.42
CA GLN A 473 22.00 -5.47 -2.17
C GLN A 473 22.16 -5.04 -0.71
N ASP A 474 23.38 -4.73 -0.33
CA ASP A 474 23.72 -4.27 1.02
C ASP A 474 23.65 -2.73 1.10
N PRO A 475 22.61 -2.16 1.73
CA PRO A 475 22.49 -0.72 1.91
C PRO A 475 23.51 -0.15 2.92
N HIS A 476 24.18 -0.99 3.72
CA HIS A 476 25.25 -0.61 4.63
C HIS A 476 26.62 -0.60 3.95
N HIS A 477 26.68 -0.93 2.65
CA HIS A 477 27.93 -0.98 1.91
C HIS A 477 28.68 0.36 1.94
N ALA A 478 29.99 0.30 2.19
CA ALA A 478 30.83 1.50 2.36
C ALA A 478 30.74 2.50 1.20
N ALA A 479 30.54 2.03 -0.04
CA ALA A 479 30.37 2.90 -1.20
C ALA A 479 29.08 3.73 -1.11
N ILE A 480 27.99 3.13 -0.60
CA ILE A 480 26.70 3.83 -0.43
C ILE A 480 26.83 4.91 0.65
N LEU A 481 27.37 4.55 1.81
CA LEU A 481 27.57 5.49 2.91
C LEU A 481 28.48 6.66 2.49
N LYS A 482 29.52 6.39 1.70
CA LYS A 482 30.41 7.43 1.17
C LYS A 482 29.70 8.39 0.19
N LEU A 483 28.84 7.87 -0.69
CA LEU A 483 28.04 8.70 -1.61
C LEU A 483 27.03 9.56 -0.85
N ILE A 484 26.40 9.02 0.21
CA ILE A 484 25.50 9.78 1.09
C ILE A 484 26.26 10.91 1.77
N GLU A 485 27.39 10.60 2.43
CA GLU A 485 28.20 11.60 3.13
C GLU A 485 28.66 12.72 2.20
N MET A 486 29.19 12.39 1.02
CA MET A 486 29.60 13.37 0.01
C MET A 486 28.42 14.25 -0.43
N THR A 487 27.25 13.66 -0.65
CA THR A 487 26.04 14.42 -1.03
C THR A 487 25.64 15.41 0.07
N VAL A 488 25.69 15.01 1.34
CA VAL A 488 25.39 15.88 2.49
C VAL A 488 26.39 17.03 2.56
N GLN A 489 27.68 16.75 2.46
CA GLN A 489 28.74 17.77 2.49
C GLN A 489 28.57 18.79 1.36
N ASN A 490 28.32 18.33 0.13
CA ASN A 490 28.15 19.20 -1.03
C ASN A 490 26.88 20.07 -0.90
N ALA A 491 25.78 19.53 -0.41
CA ALA A 491 24.55 20.27 -0.16
C ALA A 491 24.74 21.36 0.91
N HIS A 492 25.35 21.01 2.03
CA HIS A 492 25.61 21.96 3.12
C HIS A 492 26.58 23.05 2.73
N ALA A 493 27.56 22.79 1.85
CA ALA A 493 28.41 23.80 1.30
C ALA A 493 27.66 24.89 0.50
N LYS A 494 26.41 24.56 0.04
CA LYS A 494 25.50 25.48 -0.65
C LYS A 494 24.31 25.89 0.21
N ASN A 495 24.30 25.55 1.52
CA ASN A 495 23.24 25.86 2.48
C ASN A 495 21.87 25.28 2.11
N ILE A 496 21.80 24.13 1.44
CA ILE A 496 20.55 23.42 1.18
C ILE A 496 20.45 22.18 2.06
N PRO A 497 19.24 21.85 2.60
CA PRO A 497 19.04 20.70 3.45
C PRO A 497 19.00 19.40 2.66
N VAL A 498 19.33 18.29 3.37
CA VAL A 498 19.33 16.93 2.83
C VAL A 498 18.42 16.03 3.65
N ALA A 499 17.50 15.35 2.96
CA ALA A 499 16.68 14.28 3.51
C ALA A 499 17.13 12.90 3.03
N ILE A 500 16.83 11.85 3.78
CA ILE A 500 16.89 10.45 3.32
C ILE A 500 15.46 9.89 3.29
N CYS A 501 15.03 9.31 2.15
CA CYS A 501 13.68 8.79 1.98
C CYS A 501 13.60 7.30 1.57
N GLY A 502 14.73 6.63 1.39
CA GLY A 502 14.80 5.19 1.15
C GLY A 502 14.57 4.37 2.43
N GLU A 503 14.60 3.06 2.29
CA GLU A 503 14.28 2.13 3.41
C GLU A 503 15.25 2.27 4.59
N ILE A 504 16.53 2.53 4.33
CA ILE A 504 17.51 2.74 5.40
C ILE A 504 17.28 4.00 6.26
N ALA A 505 16.40 4.90 5.85
CA ALA A 505 15.99 6.02 6.68
C ALA A 505 15.33 5.56 8.01
N ALA A 506 14.74 4.36 8.01
CA ALA A 506 14.13 3.72 9.19
C ALA A 506 15.11 2.81 9.96
N ASP A 507 16.34 2.68 9.49
CA ASP A 507 17.35 1.82 10.11
C ASP A 507 17.95 2.48 11.34
N SER A 508 17.69 1.87 12.51
CA SER A 508 18.18 2.40 13.79
C SER A 508 19.72 2.28 13.94
N GLU A 509 20.37 1.34 13.25
CA GLU A 509 21.82 1.18 13.28
C GLU A 509 22.53 2.33 12.55
N LEU A 510 21.93 2.84 11.46
CA LEU A 510 22.47 3.94 10.69
C LEU A 510 22.01 5.32 11.17
N THR A 511 20.99 5.39 12.03
CA THR A 511 20.41 6.67 12.49
C THR A 511 21.49 7.58 13.12
N ALA A 512 22.32 7.02 14.00
CA ALA A 512 23.40 7.81 14.65
C ALA A 512 24.42 8.33 13.61
N TYR A 513 24.80 7.49 12.65
CA TYR A 513 25.69 7.89 11.56
C TYR A 513 25.09 9.01 10.71
N PHE A 514 23.81 8.91 10.32
CA PHE A 514 23.15 9.97 9.55
C PHE A 514 23.10 11.30 10.30
N ILE A 515 22.84 11.26 11.59
CA ILE A 515 22.88 12.45 12.44
C ILE A 515 24.31 13.03 12.48
N GLN A 516 25.32 12.19 12.63
CA GLN A 516 26.73 12.60 12.69
C GLN A 516 27.17 13.30 11.41
N ILE A 517 26.91 12.74 10.24
CA ILE A 517 27.29 13.32 8.94
C ILE A 517 26.45 14.56 8.56
N GLY A 518 25.38 14.85 9.31
CA GLY A 518 24.61 16.06 9.14
C GLY A 518 23.32 15.94 8.34
N VAL A 519 22.74 14.74 8.17
CA VAL A 519 21.42 14.61 7.55
C VAL A 519 20.39 15.43 8.32
N ASP A 520 19.58 16.23 7.64
CA ASP A 520 18.61 17.15 8.24
C ASP A 520 17.27 16.49 8.48
N GLU A 521 16.91 15.46 7.70
CA GLU A 521 15.59 14.82 7.76
C GLU A 521 15.63 13.36 7.38
N LEU A 522 14.85 12.55 8.11
CA LEU A 522 14.54 11.17 7.78
C LEU A 522 13.06 11.04 7.40
N SER A 523 12.79 10.51 6.21
CA SER A 523 11.43 10.26 5.72
C SER A 523 11.16 8.76 5.68
N VAL A 524 10.25 8.31 6.52
CA VAL A 524 10.03 6.89 6.85
C VAL A 524 8.55 6.51 6.75
N PRO A 525 8.20 5.21 6.73
CA PRO A 525 6.81 4.81 6.90
C PRO A 525 6.19 5.41 8.17
N ALA A 526 4.94 5.84 8.11
CA ALA A 526 4.26 6.52 9.22
C ALA A 526 4.31 5.73 10.55
N SER A 527 4.30 4.39 10.48
CA SER A 527 4.41 3.50 11.64
C SER A 527 5.78 3.54 12.35
N GLN A 528 6.82 4.06 11.71
CA GLN A 528 8.18 4.15 12.26
C GLN A 528 8.47 5.50 12.94
N ILE A 529 7.63 6.51 12.74
CA ILE A 529 7.86 7.88 13.22
C ILE A 529 8.10 7.92 14.74
N LEU A 530 7.18 7.37 15.52
CA LEU A 530 7.26 7.44 17.00
C LEU A 530 8.43 6.60 17.54
N PHE A 531 8.71 5.45 16.92
CA PHE A 531 9.86 4.61 17.27
C PHE A 531 11.17 5.36 17.05
N LEU A 532 11.39 5.90 15.84
CA LEU A 532 12.61 6.65 15.53
C LEU A 532 12.73 7.91 16.39
N ARG A 533 11.63 8.62 16.67
CA ARG A 533 11.66 9.76 17.58
C ARG A 533 12.18 9.35 18.97
N LYS A 534 11.66 8.26 19.52
CA LYS A 534 12.15 7.73 20.81
C LYS A 534 13.62 7.35 20.72
N TRP A 535 14.03 6.69 19.64
CA TRP A 535 15.41 6.28 19.40
C TRP A 535 16.36 7.49 19.31
N ILE A 536 16.07 8.45 18.43
CA ILE A 536 16.87 9.67 18.25
C ILE A 536 17.03 10.43 19.57
N ARG A 537 15.99 10.50 20.38
CA ARG A 537 16.03 11.16 21.69
C ARG A 537 16.90 10.44 22.73
N SER A 538 17.30 9.21 22.49
CA SER A 538 18.26 8.48 23.33
C SER A 538 19.70 8.58 22.83
N LEU A 539 19.94 9.16 21.64
CA LEU A 539 21.27 9.35 21.07
C LEU A 539 21.91 10.65 21.60
N GLU A 540 23.25 10.67 21.66
CA GLU A 540 24.07 11.83 22.07
C GLU A 540 24.15 12.94 21.02
#